data_debb01afaf2c2d2931ca8b584fdc26d0
#
_entry.id   debb01afaf2c2d2931ca8b584fdc26d0
#
_cell.length_a   1.000
_cell.length_b   1.000
_cell.length_c   1.000
_cell.angle_alpha   90.00
_cell.angle_beta   90.00
_cell.angle_gamma   90.00
#
_symmetry.space_group_name_H-M   'P 1'
#
loop_
_entity.id
_entity.type
_entity.pdbx_description
1 polymer ?
#
loop_
_entity_poly.entity_id
_entity_poly.type
_entity_poly.pdbx_seq_one_letter_code
_entity_poly.pdbx_strand_id
1 'polypeptide(L)'
;MNTIATDLDGTIYLNNEIIPGVIESLLDLDKHNLKIIFITNNSSQAPMEISNKLEKLLFKDIDLDQIVTPLVILKQYLENKNMMIYVHGSDNLSNFVNSIANVTTNIDESQMVLIGRKEKYTQLEVNNIMSAYQNGCNIYALNKDLSLIHISEPTRR
;
A
#
# COMPACT_ATOMS: atom_id res chain seq x y z
N MET A 1 -17.96 5.73 -20.03
CA MET A 1 -18.33 5.19 -18.69
C MET A 1 -17.68 6.10 -17.67
N ASN A 2 -18.45 6.71 -16.78
CA ASN A 2 -17.88 7.60 -15.76
C ASN A 2 -17.45 6.77 -14.56
N THR A 3 -16.29 7.09 -14.01
CA THR A 3 -15.70 6.37 -12.88
C THR A 3 -15.51 7.34 -11.71
N ILE A 4 -15.85 6.90 -10.52
CA ILE A 4 -15.57 7.60 -9.27
C ILE A 4 -14.52 6.81 -8.50
N ALA A 5 -13.50 7.50 -8.05
CA ALA A 5 -12.50 6.96 -7.13
C ALA A 5 -12.78 7.45 -5.72
N THR A 6 -12.77 6.54 -4.74
CA THR A 6 -13.01 6.84 -3.33
C THR A 6 -11.95 6.22 -2.46
N ASP A 7 -11.55 6.94 -1.41
CA ASP A 7 -10.71 6.40 -0.34
C ASP A 7 -11.52 5.43 0.54
N LEU A 8 -10.85 4.61 1.31
CA LEU A 8 -11.45 3.59 2.16
C LEU A 8 -11.49 4.00 3.63
N ASP A 9 -10.33 4.16 4.25
CA ASP A 9 -10.22 4.40 5.69
C ASP A 9 -10.67 5.84 6.03
N GLY A 10 -11.72 5.97 6.83
CA GLY A 10 -12.32 7.27 7.17
C GLY A 10 -13.28 7.83 6.12
N THR A 11 -13.50 7.13 5.00
CA THR A 11 -14.46 7.53 3.95
C THR A 11 -15.56 6.47 3.78
N ILE A 12 -15.22 5.23 3.56
CA ILE A 12 -16.16 4.10 3.45
C ILE A 12 -16.41 3.47 4.81
N TYR A 13 -15.37 3.24 5.58
CA TYR A 13 -15.46 2.66 6.92
C TYR A 13 -14.48 3.36 7.88
N LEU A 14 -14.81 3.28 9.17
CA LEU A 14 -13.89 3.63 10.25
C LEU A 14 -13.67 2.36 11.09
N ASN A 15 -12.42 1.93 11.25
CA ASN A 15 -12.04 0.64 11.83
C ASN A 15 -12.67 -0.55 11.05
N ASN A 16 -13.76 -1.12 11.55
CA ASN A 16 -14.50 -2.21 10.91
C ASN A 16 -15.99 -1.91 10.77
N GLU A 17 -16.40 -0.67 10.87
CA GLU A 17 -17.79 -0.24 10.80
C GLU A 17 -17.99 0.70 9.61
N ILE A 18 -19.06 0.49 8.87
CA ILE A 18 -19.46 1.37 7.76
C ILE A 18 -19.83 2.74 8.30
N ILE A 19 -19.36 3.78 7.65
CA ILE A 19 -19.76 5.15 7.96
C ILE A 19 -21.23 5.34 7.54
N PRO A 20 -22.08 5.95 8.40
CA PRO A 20 -23.48 6.21 8.08
C PRO A 20 -23.67 6.93 6.75
N GLY A 21 -24.61 6.48 5.92
CA GLY A 21 -24.93 7.06 4.61
C GLY A 21 -24.09 6.52 3.45
N VAL A 22 -23.04 5.73 3.71
CA VAL A 22 -22.19 5.18 2.65
C VAL A 22 -22.94 4.18 1.78
N ILE A 23 -23.70 3.25 2.39
CA ILE A 23 -24.44 2.23 1.62
C ILE A 23 -25.42 2.92 0.68
N GLU A 24 -26.19 3.87 1.17
CA GLU A 24 -27.17 4.64 0.39
C GLU A 24 -26.48 5.40 -0.77
N SER A 25 -25.33 6.01 -0.50
CA SER A 25 -24.56 6.73 -1.51
C SER A 25 -24.02 5.79 -2.60
N LEU A 26 -23.48 4.63 -2.22
CA LEU A 26 -22.98 3.63 -3.18
C LEU A 26 -24.12 3.07 -4.05
N LEU A 27 -25.30 2.80 -3.45
CA LEU A 27 -26.48 2.37 -4.19
C LEU A 27 -26.98 3.44 -5.17
N ASP A 28 -26.87 4.71 -4.81
CA ASP A 28 -27.25 5.81 -5.70
C ASP A 28 -26.28 5.95 -6.88
N LEU A 29 -24.98 5.79 -6.64
CA LEU A 29 -23.97 5.75 -7.69
C LEU A 29 -24.20 4.58 -8.67
N ASP A 30 -24.56 3.40 -8.16
CA ASP A 30 -24.91 2.25 -9.00
C ASP A 30 -26.13 2.51 -9.90
N LYS A 31 -27.19 3.18 -9.39
CA LYS A 31 -28.36 3.58 -10.18
C LYS A 31 -28.00 4.49 -11.36
N HIS A 32 -26.95 5.29 -11.18
CA HIS A 32 -26.44 6.20 -12.22
C HIS A 32 -25.41 5.54 -13.15
N ASN A 33 -25.21 4.21 -13.05
CA ASN A 33 -24.21 3.44 -13.83
C ASN A 33 -22.79 3.99 -13.72
N LEU A 34 -22.39 4.45 -12.55
CA LEU A 34 -21.05 4.93 -12.26
C LEU A 34 -20.19 3.76 -11.75
N LYS A 35 -19.03 3.55 -12.37
CA LYS A 35 -18.05 2.57 -11.85
C LYS A 35 -17.38 3.16 -10.63
N ILE A 36 -17.27 2.37 -9.56
CA ILE A 36 -16.59 2.78 -8.34
C ILE A 36 -15.24 2.08 -8.29
N ILE A 37 -14.18 2.84 -8.01
CA ILE A 37 -12.83 2.36 -7.74
C ILE A 37 -12.47 2.74 -6.30
N PHE A 38 -12.10 1.76 -5.51
CA PHE A 38 -11.66 1.93 -4.13
C PHE A 38 -10.14 2.09 -4.10
N ILE A 39 -9.68 3.22 -3.58
CA ILE A 39 -8.25 3.53 -3.47
C ILE A 39 -7.88 3.56 -1.99
N THR A 40 -6.77 2.95 -1.64
CA THR A 40 -6.24 3.04 -0.28
C THR A 40 -4.72 3.18 -0.29
N ASN A 41 -4.18 3.89 0.68
CA ASN A 41 -2.74 3.95 0.94
C ASN A 41 -2.24 2.79 1.81
N ASN A 42 -3.12 1.86 2.21
CA ASN A 42 -2.75 0.69 3.00
C ASN A 42 -1.88 -0.27 2.16
N SER A 43 -0.62 -0.40 2.54
CA SER A 43 0.36 -1.31 1.91
C SER A 43 0.57 -2.61 2.70
N SER A 44 -0.17 -2.82 3.79
CA SER A 44 -0.01 -3.98 4.66
C SER A 44 -1.00 -5.11 4.37
N GLN A 45 -2.05 -4.84 3.61
CA GLN A 45 -3.08 -5.81 3.24
C GLN A 45 -3.02 -6.14 1.75
N ALA A 46 -3.19 -7.42 1.42
CA ALA A 46 -3.33 -7.84 0.04
C ALA A 46 -4.68 -7.34 -0.55
N PRO A 47 -4.78 -7.06 -1.87
CA PRO A 47 -6.03 -6.64 -2.50
C PRO A 47 -7.21 -7.58 -2.23
N MET A 48 -6.97 -8.89 -2.17
CA MET A 48 -7.98 -9.90 -1.84
C MET A 48 -8.53 -9.74 -0.41
N GLU A 49 -7.68 -9.38 0.56
CA GLU A 49 -8.11 -9.16 1.95
C GLU A 49 -9.00 -7.92 2.05
N ILE A 50 -8.69 -6.89 1.27
CA ILE A 50 -9.49 -5.68 1.19
C ILE A 50 -10.82 -5.96 0.51
N SER A 51 -10.84 -6.72 -0.62
CA SER A 51 -12.07 -7.16 -1.27
C SER A 51 -12.96 -7.91 -0.30
N ASN A 52 -12.45 -8.95 0.35
CA ASN A 52 -13.20 -9.74 1.33
C ASN A 52 -13.75 -8.90 2.50
N LYS A 53 -13.00 -7.88 2.93
CA LYS A 53 -13.48 -6.94 3.96
C LYS A 53 -14.63 -6.08 3.43
N LEU A 54 -14.48 -5.52 2.24
CA LEU A 54 -15.51 -4.67 1.62
C LEU A 54 -16.78 -5.47 1.33
N GLU A 55 -16.69 -6.69 0.81
CA GLU A 55 -17.83 -7.57 0.54
C GLU A 55 -18.64 -7.84 1.81
N LYS A 56 -17.95 -8.12 2.93
CA LYS A 56 -18.61 -8.32 4.23
C LYS A 56 -19.28 -7.05 4.74
N LEU A 57 -18.67 -5.90 4.55
CA LEU A 57 -19.17 -4.63 5.04
C LEU A 57 -20.30 -4.07 4.18
N LEU A 58 -20.20 -4.21 2.85
CA LEU A 58 -21.13 -3.63 1.89
C LEU A 58 -22.22 -4.62 1.44
N PHE A 59 -22.14 -5.90 1.83
CA PHE A 59 -23.04 -6.97 1.38
C PHE A 59 -23.16 -7.03 -0.16
N LYS A 60 -22.04 -6.84 -0.85
CA LYS A 60 -21.94 -6.77 -2.31
C LYS A 60 -20.62 -7.35 -2.77
N ASP A 61 -20.64 -8.09 -3.88
CA ASP A 61 -19.41 -8.59 -4.52
C ASP A 61 -18.55 -7.41 -5.01
N ILE A 62 -17.26 -7.50 -4.76
CA ILE A 62 -16.26 -6.47 -5.12
C ILE A 62 -15.17 -7.11 -5.98
N ASP A 63 -15.12 -6.73 -7.24
CA ASP A 63 -14.08 -7.20 -8.15
C ASP A 63 -12.72 -6.63 -7.77
N LEU A 64 -11.67 -7.44 -7.90
CA LEU A 64 -10.30 -7.01 -7.59
C LEU A 64 -9.80 -5.84 -8.45
N ASP A 65 -10.35 -5.68 -9.66
CA ASP A 65 -10.04 -4.54 -10.54
C ASP A 65 -10.64 -3.22 -10.05
N GLN A 66 -11.53 -3.26 -9.06
CA GLN A 66 -12.06 -2.08 -8.38
C GLN A 66 -11.16 -1.60 -7.23
N ILE A 67 -10.12 -2.36 -6.88
CA ILE A 67 -9.26 -2.07 -5.72
C ILE A 67 -7.88 -1.62 -6.18
N VAL A 68 -7.50 -0.41 -5.80
CA VAL A 68 -6.18 0.15 -6.07
C VAL A 68 -5.44 0.36 -4.75
N THR A 69 -4.34 -0.36 -4.59
CA THR A 69 -3.46 -0.29 -3.43
C THR A 69 -2.02 -0.02 -3.87
N PRO A 70 -1.13 0.38 -2.95
CA PRO A 70 0.31 0.47 -3.27
C PRO A 70 0.88 -0.85 -3.80
N LEU A 71 0.36 -2.01 -3.36
CA LEU A 71 0.82 -3.32 -3.82
C LEU A 71 0.39 -3.62 -5.27
N VAL A 72 -0.81 -3.20 -5.68
CA VAL A 72 -1.28 -3.30 -7.07
C VAL A 72 -0.40 -2.46 -7.98
N ILE A 73 -0.13 -1.22 -7.60
CA ILE A 73 0.75 -0.32 -8.36
C ILE A 73 2.19 -0.86 -8.41
N LEU A 74 2.69 -1.38 -7.29
CA LEU A 74 4.01 -2.00 -7.23
C LEU A 74 4.11 -3.18 -8.19
N LYS A 75 3.12 -4.08 -8.21
CA LYS A 75 3.08 -5.21 -9.13
C LYS A 75 3.17 -4.75 -10.58
N GLN A 76 2.34 -3.79 -10.98
CA GLN A 76 2.37 -3.21 -12.34
C GLN A 76 3.71 -2.55 -12.64
N TYR A 77 4.30 -1.84 -11.68
CA TYR A 77 5.60 -1.21 -11.85
C TYR A 77 6.74 -2.21 -12.05
N LEU A 78 6.69 -3.36 -11.36
CA LEU A 78 7.71 -4.41 -11.43
C LEU A 78 7.51 -5.36 -12.62
N GLU A 79 6.34 -5.35 -13.24
CA GLU A 79 6.03 -6.16 -14.39
C GLU A 79 7.06 -5.94 -15.51
N ASN A 80 7.64 -7.02 -16.01
CA ASN A 80 8.72 -7.01 -17.01
C ASN A 80 10.06 -6.38 -16.56
N LYS A 81 10.25 -6.12 -15.26
CA LYS A 81 11.54 -5.66 -14.72
C LYS A 81 12.30 -6.83 -14.08
N ASN A 82 13.46 -7.13 -14.63
CA ASN A 82 14.35 -8.13 -14.07
C ASN A 82 15.40 -7.42 -13.19
N MET A 83 15.03 -7.10 -11.95
CA MET A 83 15.93 -6.44 -11.01
C MET A 83 15.92 -7.15 -9.66
N MET A 84 17.03 -7.06 -8.94
CA MET A 84 17.17 -7.59 -7.59
C MET A 84 16.67 -6.56 -6.58
N ILE A 85 15.71 -6.95 -5.75
CA ILE A 85 15.03 -6.06 -4.80
C ILE A 85 15.36 -6.47 -3.38
N TYR A 86 15.83 -5.52 -2.59
CA TYR A 86 15.89 -5.65 -1.13
C TYR A 86 14.63 -5.06 -0.51
N VAL A 87 13.87 -5.87 0.22
CA VAL A 87 12.62 -5.45 0.85
C VAL A 87 12.87 -5.11 2.31
N HIS A 88 12.59 -3.86 2.67
CA HIS A 88 12.65 -3.38 4.04
C HIS A 88 11.25 -3.02 4.54
N GLY A 89 10.58 -3.96 5.20
CA GLY A 89 9.19 -3.81 5.62
C GLY A 89 8.70 -5.02 6.42
N SER A 90 7.38 -5.25 6.39
CA SER A 90 6.76 -6.40 7.03
C SER A 90 7.02 -7.70 6.27
N ASP A 91 6.87 -8.84 6.96
CA ASP A 91 6.96 -10.17 6.33
C ASP A 91 5.93 -10.34 5.21
N ASN A 92 4.71 -9.80 5.38
CA ASN A 92 3.68 -9.83 4.35
C ASN A 92 4.13 -9.12 3.06
N LEU A 93 4.78 -7.96 3.20
CA LEU A 93 5.33 -7.25 2.05
C LEU A 93 6.45 -8.06 1.39
N SER A 94 7.36 -8.61 2.19
CA SER A 94 8.46 -9.44 1.67
C SER A 94 7.94 -10.66 0.92
N ASN A 95 6.95 -11.37 1.46
CA ASN A 95 6.31 -12.50 0.81
C ASN A 95 5.60 -12.10 -0.48
N PHE A 96 4.89 -10.97 -0.47
CA PHE A 96 4.23 -10.44 -1.66
C PHE A 96 5.25 -10.13 -2.76
N VAL A 97 6.31 -9.38 -2.46
CA VAL A 97 7.34 -9.02 -3.46
C VAL A 97 8.06 -10.25 -3.98
N ASN A 98 8.37 -11.22 -3.11
CA ASN A 98 9.01 -12.49 -3.51
C ASN A 98 8.14 -13.32 -4.46
N SER A 99 6.83 -13.14 -4.44
CA SER A 99 5.91 -13.82 -5.38
C SER A 99 5.86 -13.20 -6.77
N ILE A 100 6.38 -11.97 -6.95
CA ILE A 100 6.27 -11.20 -8.19
C ILE A 100 7.62 -10.71 -8.75
N ALA A 101 8.70 -10.79 -7.99
CA ALA A 101 10.01 -10.26 -8.36
C ALA A 101 11.16 -11.04 -7.69
N ASN A 102 12.40 -10.78 -8.12
CA ASN A 102 13.59 -11.35 -7.51
C ASN A 102 13.96 -10.57 -6.24
N VAL A 103 14.00 -11.26 -5.10
CA VAL A 103 14.33 -10.66 -3.81
C VAL A 103 15.71 -11.12 -3.33
N THR A 104 16.48 -10.22 -2.74
CA THR A 104 17.73 -10.52 -2.05
C THR A 104 17.65 -10.15 -0.58
N THR A 105 18.38 -10.87 0.25
CA THR A 105 18.60 -10.53 1.67
C THR A 105 19.84 -9.66 1.88
N ASN A 106 20.68 -9.51 0.84
CA ASN A 106 21.88 -8.68 0.87
C ASN A 106 21.59 -7.33 0.17
N ILE A 107 21.58 -6.25 0.92
CA ILE A 107 21.30 -4.91 0.40
C ILE A 107 22.32 -4.46 -0.64
N ASP A 108 23.56 -4.89 -0.54
CA ASP A 108 24.65 -4.50 -1.45
C ASP A 108 24.49 -5.13 -2.86
N GLU A 109 23.70 -6.18 -2.98
CA GLU A 109 23.36 -6.83 -4.26
C GLU A 109 22.10 -6.25 -4.91
N SER A 110 21.41 -5.34 -4.21
CA SER A 110 20.14 -4.82 -4.67
C SER A 110 20.30 -3.67 -5.67
N GLN A 111 19.43 -3.65 -6.66
CA GLN A 111 19.26 -2.57 -7.61
C GLN A 111 18.14 -1.62 -7.16
N MET A 112 17.31 -2.10 -6.25
CA MET A 112 16.18 -1.37 -5.68
C MET A 112 16.01 -1.75 -4.21
N VAL A 113 15.88 -0.76 -3.35
CA VAL A 113 15.38 -0.94 -1.97
C VAL A 113 13.93 -0.50 -1.91
N LEU A 114 13.06 -1.41 -1.51
CA LEU A 114 11.66 -1.14 -1.30
C LEU A 114 11.38 -0.99 0.19
N ILE A 115 10.91 0.19 0.59
CA ILE A 115 10.57 0.51 1.98
C ILE A 115 9.07 0.41 2.15
N GLY A 116 8.62 -0.48 3.02
CA GLY A 116 7.23 -0.62 3.44
C GLY A 116 7.03 -0.27 4.91
N ARG A 117 5.82 -0.43 5.39
CA ARG A 117 5.48 -0.16 6.80
C ARG A 117 6.20 -1.16 7.71
N LYS A 118 6.85 -0.63 8.77
CA LYS A 118 7.50 -1.39 9.84
C LYS A 118 7.29 -0.63 11.16
N GLU A 119 7.12 -1.33 12.27
CA GLU A 119 6.87 -0.69 13.57
C GLU A 119 8.02 0.17 14.08
N LYS A 120 9.26 -0.29 13.84
CA LYS A 120 10.47 0.43 14.26
C LYS A 120 11.58 0.24 13.24
N TYR A 121 12.34 1.31 13.03
CA TYR A 121 13.56 1.33 12.24
C TYR A 121 14.75 1.50 13.19
N THR A 122 15.75 0.66 13.06
CA THR A 122 17.01 0.83 13.77
C THR A 122 17.91 1.81 13.03
N GLN A 123 18.81 2.48 13.75
CA GLN A 123 19.79 3.37 13.12
C GLN A 123 20.68 2.63 12.11
N LEU A 124 21.01 1.36 12.38
CA LEU A 124 21.79 0.53 11.46
C LEU A 124 21.05 0.31 10.13
N GLU A 125 19.76 -0.03 10.17
CA GLU A 125 18.95 -0.19 8.96
C GLU A 125 18.89 1.09 8.14
N VAL A 126 18.67 2.23 8.79
CA VAL A 126 18.67 3.53 8.11
C VAL A 126 20.03 3.81 7.46
N ASN A 127 21.12 3.57 8.17
CA ASN A 127 22.48 3.76 7.63
C ASN A 127 22.74 2.85 6.42
N ASN A 128 22.32 1.58 6.47
CA ASN A 128 22.48 0.64 5.36
C ASN A 128 21.68 1.09 4.13
N ILE A 129 20.44 1.57 4.31
CA ILE A 129 19.63 2.11 3.21
C ILE A 129 20.28 3.36 2.61
N MET A 130 20.79 4.27 3.45
CA MET A 130 21.50 5.46 2.99
C MET A 130 22.79 5.11 2.22
N SER A 131 23.52 4.11 2.69
CA SER A 131 24.73 3.61 1.99
C SER A 131 24.35 3.02 0.62
N ALA A 132 23.29 2.20 0.54
CA ALA A 132 22.81 1.66 -0.73
C ALA A 132 22.42 2.80 -1.71
N TYR A 133 21.75 3.84 -1.23
CA TYR A 133 21.42 5.02 -2.04
C TYR A 133 22.68 5.71 -2.58
N GLN A 134 23.67 5.95 -1.72
CA GLN A 134 24.94 6.56 -2.13
C GLN A 134 25.70 5.73 -3.17
N ASN A 135 25.54 4.41 -3.15
CA ASN A 135 26.09 3.47 -4.13
C ASN A 135 25.22 3.34 -5.41
N GLY A 136 24.21 4.18 -5.58
CA GLY A 136 23.39 4.26 -6.79
C GLY A 136 22.17 3.35 -6.81
N CYS A 137 21.82 2.70 -5.69
CA CYS A 137 20.61 1.92 -5.59
C CYS A 137 19.36 2.82 -5.56
N ASN A 138 18.31 2.43 -6.27
CA ASN A 138 17.04 3.16 -6.25
C ASN A 138 16.26 2.86 -4.96
N ILE A 139 15.79 3.90 -4.28
CA ILE A 139 14.99 3.77 -3.07
C ILE A 139 13.54 4.14 -3.36
N TYR A 140 12.63 3.23 -3.05
CA TYR A 140 11.18 3.43 -3.20
C TYR A 140 10.47 3.18 -1.88
N ALA A 141 9.59 4.10 -1.49
CA ALA A 141 8.71 3.92 -0.34
C ALA A 141 7.27 3.71 -0.82
N LEU A 142 6.60 2.69 -0.28
CA LEU A 142 5.19 2.41 -0.58
C LEU A 142 4.24 3.41 0.05
N ASN A 143 4.65 3.99 1.18
CA ASN A 143 3.86 4.98 1.91
C ASN A 143 4.66 6.25 2.08
N LYS A 144 4.07 7.38 1.76
CA LYS A 144 4.65 8.72 1.98
C LYS A 144 4.42 9.21 3.42
N ASP A 145 3.73 8.44 4.22
CA ASP A 145 3.37 8.83 5.58
C ASP A 145 4.58 8.83 6.50
N LEU A 146 5.11 10.01 6.76
CA LEU A 146 6.21 10.27 7.67
C LEU A 146 5.83 10.10 9.16
N SER A 147 4.56 9.89 9.48
CA SER A 147 4.11 9.63 10.85
C SER A 147 4.65 8.32 11.42
N LEU A 148 5.18 7.45 10.56
CA LEU A 148 5.87 6.22 10.97
C LEU A 148 7.29 6.48 11.51
N ILE A 149 7.87 7.63 11.25
CA ILE A 149 9.04 8.13 11.91
C ILE A 149 8.50 9.06 13.01
N HIS A 150 8.47 8.62 14.24
CA HIS A 150 8.25 9.51 15.39
C HIS A 150 9.41 10.51 15.50
N ILE A 151 9.43 11.47 14.59
CA ILE A 151 10.08 12.73 14.80
C ILE A 151 9.04 13.52 15.62
N SER A 152 9.19 13.49 16.94
CA SER A 152 8.47 14.40 17.81
C SER A 152 8.63 15.81 17.24
N GLU A 153 7.53 16.43 16.79
CA GLU A 153 7.55 17.84 16.44
C GLU A 153 8.14 18.59 17.65
N PRO A 154 9.12 19.50 17.41
CA PRO A 154 9.58 20.36 18.48
C PRO A 154 8.36 21.18 18.95
N THR A 155 7.90 20.91 20.18
CA THR A 155 6.88 21.71 20.84
C THR A 155 7.31 23.17 20.75
N ARG A 156 6.65 23.95 19.90
CA ARG A 156 6.76 25.40 19.91
C ARG A 156 6.26 25.88 21.29
N ARG A 157 7.17 26.37 22.11
CA ARG A 157 6.86 27.22 23.25
C ARG A 157 6.52 28.63 22.77
#